data_8b4f8519e2de48d53d00cec009928016
#
_entry.id   8b4f8519e2de48d53d00cec009928016
#
_cell.length_a   1.000
_cell.length_b   1.000
_cell.length_c   1.000
_cell.angle_alpha   90.00
_cell.angle_beta   90.00
_cell.angle_gamma   90.00
#
_symmetry.space_group_name_H-M   'P 1'
#
loop_
_entity.id
_entity.type
_entity.pdbx_description
1 polymer ?
#
loop_
_entity_poly.entity_id
_entity_poly.type
_entity_poly.pdbx_seq_one_letter_code
_entity_poly.pdbx_strand_id
1 'polypeptide(L)' 'MPLFYKLDVIEALKSKGYSTYRLRQEKLLSESTLQKLREKKPIAWENIETLCKLLEVQPENIIGYTKENSVDT' A
#
# COMPACT_ATOMS: atom_id res chain seq x y z
N MET A 1 11.82 -6.80 -7.00
CA MET A 1 11.18 -7.65 -6.00
C MET A 1 9.99 -8.39 -6.60
N PRO A 2 9.81 -9.67 -6.24
CA PRO A 2 8.68 -10.41 -6.79
C PRO A 2 7.31 -9.90 -6.32
N LEU A 3 7.25 -9.25 -5.17
CA LEU A 3 6.00 -8.64 -4.71
C LEU A 3 5.88 -7.23 -5.26
N PHE A 4 4.67 -6.83 -5.58
CA PHE A 4 4.42 -5.50 -6.12
C PHE A 4 3.04 -5.01 -5.69
N TYR A 5 2.82 -3.70 -5.78
CA TYR A 5 1.51 -3.12 -5.52
C TYR A 5 0.69 -3.15 -6.80
N LYS A 6 -0.52 -3.68 -6.71
CA LYS A 6 -1.41 -3.77 -7.87
C LYS A 6 -2.07 -2.46 -8.21
N LEU A 7 -2.02 -1.51 -7.28
CA LEU A 7 -2.64 -0.20 -7.50
C LEU A 7 -1.79 0.87 -6.85
N ASP A 8 -2.07 2.11 -7.17
CA ASP A 8 -1.44 3.24 -6.51
C ASP A 8 -2.18 3.46 -5.19
N VAL A 9 -1.56 3.01 -4.11
CA VAL A 9 -2.21 3.03 -2.80
C VAL A 9 -2.59 4.44 -2.38
N ILE A 10 -1.67 5.40 -2.60
CA ILE A 10 -1.93 6.78 -2.21
C ILE A 10 -3.14 7.34 -2.96
N GLU A 11 -3.21 7.09 -4.27
CA GLU A 11 -4.34 7.55 -5.08
C GLU A 11 -5.62 6.84 -4.69
N ALA A 12 -5.55 5.55 -4.39
CA ALA A 12 -6.72 4.80 -3.96
C ALA A 12 -7.28 5.36 -2.66
N LEU A 13 -6.38 5.70 -1.73
CA LEU A 13 -6.81 6.30 -0.46
C LEU A 13 -7.45 7.66 -0.68
N LYS A 14 -6.88 8.47 -1.57
CA LYS A 14 -7.46 9.77 -1.89
C LYS A 14 -8.86 9.60 -2.47
N SER A 15 -9.06 8.60 -3.31
CA SER A 15 -10.38 8.32 -3.88
C SER A 15 -11.41 8.03 -2.82
N LYS A 16 -11.00 7.47 -1.70
CA LYS A 16 -11.89 7.15 -0.59
C LYS A 16 -12.00 8.30 0.41
N GLY A 17 -11.35 9.42 0.12
CA GLY A 17 -11.40 10.57 1.01
C GLY A 17 -10.28 10.63 2.04
N TYR A 18 -9.29 9.77 1.92
CA TYR A 18 -8.17 9.74 2.84
C TYR A 18 -6.96 10.38 2.21
N SER A 19 -6.82 11.70 2.37
CA SER A 19 -5.62 12.40 1.93
C SER A 19 -4.46 12.05 2.85
N THR A 20 -3.23 12.32 2.40
CA THR A 20 -2.07 12.07 3.24
C THR A 20 -2.13 12.93 4.51
N TYR A 21 -2.66 14.14 4.38
CA TYR A 21 -2.85 15.01 5.55
C TYR A 21 -3.76 14.33 6.57
N ARG A 22 -4.90 13.82 6.11
CA ARG A 22 -5.87 13.18 7.00
C ARG A 22 -5.29 11.92 7.63
N LEU A 23 -4.54 11.14 6.85
CA LEU A 23 -3.92 9.93 7.37
C LEU A 23 -2.96 10.24 8.52
N ARG A 24 -2.22 11.32 8.40
CA ARG A 24 -1.31 11.73 9.46
C ARG A 24 -2.05 12.33 10.65
N GLN A 25 -3.07 13.15 10.39
CA GLN A 25 -3.84 13.77 11.46
C GLN A 25 -4.54 12.74 12.32
N GLU A 26 -5.12 11.72 11.70
CA GLU A 26 -5.84 10.70 12.42
C GLU A 26 -4.94 9.55 12.85
N LYS A 27 -3.64 9.68 12.57
CA LYS A 27 -2.63 8.68 12.96
C LYS A 27 -2.95 7.30 12.44
N LEU A 28 -3.52 7.24 11.26
CA LEU A 28 -3.85 5.97 10.62
C LEU A 28 -2.62 5.31 10.04
N LEU A 29 -1.73 6.11 9.44
CA LEU A 29 -0.48 5.64 8.88
C LEU A 29 0.61 6.63 9.26
N SER A 30 1.78 6.10 9.60
CA SER A 30 2.91 6.95 9.97
C SER A 30 3.52 7.60 8.72
N GLU A 31 4.33 8.63 8.96
CA GLU A 31 5.01 9.32 7.87
C GLU A 31 5.93 8.36 7.12
N SER A 32 6.65 7.50 7.85
CA SER A 32 7.55 6.55 7.21
C SER A 32 6.79 5.56 6.35
N THR A 33 5.61 5.12 6.81
CA THR A 33 4.79 4.21 6.01
C THR A 33 4.30 4.91 4.74
N LEU A 34 3.87 6.16 4.85
CA LEU A 34 3.43 6.92 3.69
C LEU A 34 4.56 7.07 2.68
N GLN A 35 5.77 7.31 3.17
CA GLN A 35 6.93 7.45 2.30
C GLN A 35 7.20 6.13 1.57
N LYS A 36 7.10 5.01 2.29
CA LYS A 36 7.30 3.70 1.67
C LYS A 36 6.25 3.42 0.61
N LEU A 37 5.01 3.82 0.85
CA LEU A 37 3.95 3.65 -0.15
C LEU A 37 4.23 4.48 -1.40
N ARG A 38 4.73 5.71 -1.22
CA ARG A 38 5.09 6.55 -2.36
C ARG A 38 6.21 5.92 -3.18
N GLU A 39 7.16 5.28 -2.50
CA GLU A 39 8.31 4.67 -3.14
C GLU A 39 8.06 3.21 -3.51
N LYS A 40 6.85 2.73 -3.25
CA LYS A 40 6.43 1.36 -3.55
C LYS A 40 7.32 0.33 -2.86
N LYS A 41 7.68 0.62 -1.61
CA LYS A 41 8.49 -0.27 -0.79
C LYS A 41 7.62 -1.10 0.13
N PRO A 42 8.15 -2.22 0.64
CA PRO A 42 7.38 -3.08 1.56
C PRO A 42 6.99 -2.35 2.84
N ILE A 43 5.87 -2.75 3.39
CA ILE A 43 5.36 -2.19 4.66
C ILE A 43 5.02 -3.34 5.59
N ALA A 44 4.79 -3.01 6.86
CA ALA A 44 4.48 -4.02 7.86
C ALA A 44 3.07 -4.58 7.66
N TRP A 45 2.85 -5.78 8.20
CA TRP A 45 1.54 -6.44 8.10
C TRP A 45 0.42 -5.58 8.69
N GLU A 46 0.70 -4.90 9.81
CA GLU A 46 -0.32 -4.03 10.42
C GLU A 46 -0.76 -2.94 9.47
N ASN A 47 0.18 -2.43 8.68
CA ASN A 47 -0.13 -1.37 7.74
C ASN A 47 -0.96 -1.90 6.59
N ILE A 48 -0.69 -3.14 6.17
CA ILE A 48 -1.50 -3.78 5.12
C ILE A 48 -2.92 -3.96 5.64
N GLU A 49 -3.05 -4.38 6.89
CA GLU A 49 -4.37 -4.55 7.50
C GLU A 49 -5.13 -3.23 7.53
N THR A 50 -4.42 -2.16 7.89
CA THR A 50 -5.03 -0.83 7.92
C THR A 50 -5.53 -0.44 6.53
N LEU A 51 -4.72 -0.69 5.50
CA LEU A 51 -5.13 -0.39 4.13
C LEU A 51 -6.38 -1.17 3.74
N CYS A 52 -6.44 -2.44 4.14
CA CYS A 52 -7.62 -3.24 3.84
C CYS A 52 -8.88 -2.65 4.45
N LYS A 53 -8.76 -2.16 5.68
CA LYS A 53 -9.89 -1.53 6.36
C LYS A 53 -10.30 -0.24 5.69
N LEU A 54 -9.32 0.61 5.38
CA LEU A 54 -9.61 1.92 4.82
C LEU A 54 -10.16 1.82 3.40
N LEU A 55 -9.61 0.92 2.61
CA LEU A 55 -10.02 0.74 1.22
C LEU A 55 -11.18 -0.25 1.08
N GLU A 56 -11.46 -1.01 2.15
CA GLU A 56 -12.51 -2.03 2.15
C GLU A 56 -12.25 -3.08 1.08
N VAL A 57 -11.01 -3.56 1.03
CA VAL A 57 -10.60 -4.56 0.06
C VAL A 57 -9.79 -5.64 0.76
N GLN A 58 -9.56 -6.73 0.04
CA GLN A 58 -8.71 -7.81 0.51
C GLN A 58 -7.26 -7.50 0.15
N PRO A 59 -6.28 -8.07 0.91
CA PRO A 59 -4.87 -7.82 0.59
C PRO A 59 -4.51 -8.19 -0.84
N GLU A 60 -5.18 -9.19 -1.41
CA GLU A 60 -4.90 -9.61 -2.78
C GLU A 60 -5.24 -8.54 -3.81
N ASN A 61 -6.05 -7.55 -3.42
CA ASN A 61 -6.36 -6.43 -4.30
C ASN A 61 -5.31 -5.32 -4.20
N ILE A 62 -4.45 -5.38 -3.20
CA ILE A 62 -3.44 -4.36 -2.96
C ILE A 62 -2.08 -4.79 -3.48
N ILE A 63 -1.70 -6.04 -3.20
CA ILE A 63 -0.38 -6.54 -3.56
C ILE A 63 -0.52 -7.81 -4.40
N GLY A 64 0.51 -8.04 -5.20
CA GLY A 64 0.57 -9.25 -6.01
C GLY A 64 1.98 -9.81 -6.01
N TYR A 65 2.11 -10.98 -6.56
CA TYR A 65 3.40 -11.66 -6.67
C TYR A 65 3.62 -12.03 -8.13
N THR A 66 4.81 -11.79 -8.61
CA THR A 66 5.18 -12.24 -9.95
C THR A 66 6.49 -13.00 -9.87
N LYS A 67 6.60 -14.06 -10.67
CA LYS A 67 7.81 -14.85 -10.74
C LYS A 67 8.77 -14.14 -11.70
N GLU A 68 9.91 -13.88 -11.21
CA GLU A 68 10.84 -13.16 -12.05
C GLU A 68 11.46 -14.11 -13.04
N ASN A 69 11.49 -13.89 -13.37
CA ASN A 69 12.16 -14.29 -14.16
C ASN A 69 12.82 -14.70 -14.65
N SER A 70 12.41 -14.35 -14.52
CA SER A 70 12.78 -14.42 -14.97
C SER A 70 13.69 -14.47 -15.37
N VAL A 71 13.74 -14.33 -15.41
CA VAL A 71 14.56 -14.28 -15.84
C VAL A 71 15.37 -14.88 -15.89
N ASP A 72 15.25 -14.94 -15.80
CA ASP A 72 15.91 -15.40 -15.91
C ASP A 72 16.37 -16.01 -16.01
N THR A 73 16.26 -16.01 -16.07
CA THR A 73 16.52 -16.62 -16.21
C THR A 73 16.71 -17.25 -16.45
#